data_8f571e8792574f2a8a5d51b53b201a35
#
_entry.id   8f571e8792574f2a8a5d51b53b201a35
#
_cell.length_a   1.000
_cell.length_b   1.000
_cell.length_c   1.000
_cell.angle_alpha   90.00
_cell.angle_beta   90.00
_cell.angle_gamma   90.00
#
_symmetry.space_group_name_H-M   'P 1'
#
loop_
_entity.id
_entity.type
_entity.pdbx_description
1 polymer ?
#
loop_
_entity_poly.entity_id
_entity_poly.type
_entity_poly.pdbx_seq_one_letter_code
_entity_poly.pdbx_strand_id
1 'polypeptide(L)'
;MPTTRVLLLGFALIGASVCPSAAEDSAAEYPDRQVTFVVPFAPGGGTDILARLLGQKLSERFGKPFVIENRPGAGTVTAAVQVAKSTADGYTIMMATSGTMAMNQTLYKKLSYRPNRDLVLVALICHVPFVLVVNPALPVHSVADLVKLAQERPLSYGSGGAGAFHHLMGELFKTSLGIPMTHVPYKGTLPALNDVIAGHIQLMFSDLAPAYPLIQAGKVRALGVTTAQRAPAAPEIPPLAEVGVPGFDWAAWQSVAAPGGTPKEILAKLNGAVNAAVAEPDVHKQLVGLQFIPIGKGSPEQLARFVDAEATRWAKVLEQAGVAGSE
;
A
#
# COMPACT_ATOMS: atom_id res chain seq x y z
N MET A 1 -66.93 -35.61 54.66
CA MET A 1 -67.14 -34.79 53.46
C MET A 1 -65.87 -33.95 53.34
N PRO A 2 -64.98 -34.18 52.35
CA PRO A 2 -63.77 -33.47 52.18
C PRO A 2 -63.98 -32.26 51.23
N THR A 3 -63.45 -31.07 51.65
CA THR A 3 -63.42 -29.85 50.90
C THR A 3 -62.20 -29.79 49.99
N THR A 4 -62.45 -29.77 48.69
CA THR A 4 -61.46 -29.67 47.63
C THR A 4 -60.93 -28.19 47.55
N ARG A 5 -59.61 -27.97 47.78
CA ARG A 5 -58.96 -26.71 47.50
C ARG A 5 -58.38 -26.71 46.06
N VAL A 6 -58.87 -25.81 45.24
CA VAL A 6 -58.37 -25.53 43.90
C VAL A 6 -57.17 -24.58 44.03
N LEU A 7 -55.96 -25.02 43.59
CA LEU A 7 -54.78 -24.20 43.47
C LEU A 7 -54.79 -23.54 42.06
N LEU A 8 -54.91 -22.24 41.98
CA LEU A 8 -54.69 -21.44 40.74
C LEU A 8 -53.16 -21.18 40.60
N LEU A 9 -52.53 -21.83 39.63
CA LEU A 9 -51.16 -21.50 39.18
C LEU A 9 -51.24 -20.27 38.26
N GLY A 10 -50.75 -19.15 38.74
CA GLY A 10 -50.53 -17.95 37.91
C GLY A 10 -49.28 -18.13 37.03
N PHE A 11 -49.44 -18.15 35.71
CA PHE A 11 -48.38 -18.13 34.71
C PHE A 11 -47.88 -16.69 34.53
N ALA A 12 -46.71 -16.35 35.09
CA ALA A 12 -46.05 -15.09 34.84
C ALA A 12 -45.36 -15.14 33.48
N LEU A 13 -45.87 -14.48 32.46
CA LEU A 13 -45.16 -14.20 31.21
C LEU A 13 -44.02 -13.19 31.49
N ILE A 14 -42.80 -13.68 31.51
CA ILE A 14 -41.61 -12.83 31.49
C ILE A 14 -41.44 -12.35 30.03
N GLY A 15 -41.85 -11.13 29.75
CA GLY A 15 -41.56 -10.45 28.48
C GLY A 15 -40.07 -10.18 28.39
N ALA A 16 -39.36 -10.93 27.55
CA ALA A 16 -37.98 -10.61 27.18
C ALA A 16 -38.00 -9.32 26.35
N SER A 17 -37.70 -8.20 27.01
CA SER A 17 -37.39 -6.94 26.29
C SER A 17 -36.08 -7.17 25.53
N VAL A 18 -36.16 -7.31 24.23
CA VAL A 18 -34.99 -7.26 23.33
C VAL A 18 -34.50 -5.80 23.34
N CYS A 19 -33.46 -5.51 24.16
CA CYS A 19 -32.74 -4.24 24.04
C CYS A 19 -32.07 -4.21 22.66
N PRO A 20 -32.29 -3.16 21.84
CA PRO A 20 -31.50 -2.96 20.64
C PRO A 20 -30.01 -2.92 21.04
N SER A 21 -29.18 -3.57 20.25
CA SER A 21 -27.73 -3.70 20.53
C SER A 21 -27.10 -2.30 20.55
N ALA A 22 -26.45 -1.93 21.66
CA ALA A 22 -25.70 -0.68 21.79
C ALA A 22 -24.61 -0.46 20.71
N ALA A 23 -24.31 -1.50 19.92
CA ALA A 23 -23.38 -1.45 18.81
C ALA A 23 -23.97 -0.80 17.55
N GLU A 24 -25.28 -0.90 17.31
CA GLU A 24 -25.93 -0.28 16.14
C GLU A 24 -26.09 1.24 16.35
N ASP A 25 -26.40 1.71 17.55
CA ASP A 25 -26.49 3.13 17.87
C ASP A 25 -25.11 3.82 17.78
N SER A 26 -24.04 3.16 18.20
CA SER A 26 -22.67 3.72 18.15
C SER A 26 -22.15 3.86 16.71
N ALA A 27 -22.56 2.99 15.80
CA ALA A 27 -22.18 3.09 14.39
C ALA A 27 -22.95 4.22 13.67
N ALA A 28 -24.17 4.55 14.09
CA ALA A 28 -24.95 5.64 13.50
C ALA A 28 -24.29 7.01 13.71
N GLU A 29 -23.69 7.25 14.88
CA GLU A 29 -23.02 8.49 15.26
C GLU A 29 -21.53 8.54 14.92
N TYR A 30 -20.94 7.44 14.39
CA TYR A 30 -19.53 7.38 14.03
C TYR A 30 -19.14 8.35 12.90
N PRO A 31 -18.02 9.11 13.04
CA PRO A 31 -17.28 9.36 14.26
C PRO A 31 -17.92 10.50 15.10
N ASP A 32 -17.98 10.33 16.41
CA ASP A 32 -18.44 11.36 17.36
C ASP A 32 -17.29 12.18 17.98
N ARG A 33 -16.05 11.70 17.81
CA ARG A 33 -14.80 12.27 18.32
C ARG A 33 -13.66 12.17 17.30
N GLN A 34 -12.49 12.67 17.67
CA GLN A 34 -11.26 12.60 16.87
C GLN A 34 -10.92 11.16 16.47
N VAL A 35 -10.48 10.98 15.21
CA VAL A 35 -9.89 9.74 14.68
C VAL A 35 -8.39 9.90 14.53
N THR A 36 -7.60 8.95 15.04
CA THR A 36 -6.15 8.89 14.84
C THR A 36 -5.85 8.18 13.51
N PHE A 37 -5.14 8.85 12.62
CA PHE A 37 -4.73 8.32 11.34
C PHE A 37 -3.21 8.08 11.32
N VAL A 38 -2.80 6.83 11.58
CA VAL A 38 -1.40 6.42 11.72
C VAL A 38 -0.74 6.32 10.35
N VAL A 39 0.46 6.90 10.20
CA VAL A 39 1.27 6.85 8.99
C VAL A 39 2.59 6.10 9.28
N PRO A 40 2.90 5.00 8.56
CA PRO A 40 4.05 4.14 8.87
C PRO A 40 5.41 4.69 8.40
N PHE A 41 5.48 5.95 8.04
CA PHE A 41 6.67 6.63 7.52
C PHE A 41 6.91 7.97 8.20
N ALA A 42 8.14 8.49 8.06
CA ALA A 42 8.48 9.82 8.53
C ALA A 42 7.65 10.91 7.81
N PRO A 43 7.43 12.07 8.46
CA PRO A 43 6.75 13.19 7.85
C PRO A 43 7.41 13.67 6.55
N GLY A 44 6.60 14.20 5.61
CA GLY A 44 7.04 14.83 4.37
C GLY A 44 7.25 13.90 3.17
N GLY A 45 7.13 12.58 3.35
CA GLY A 45 7.13 11.62 2.23
C GLY A 45 5.77 11.55 1.54
N GLY A 46 5.73 10.93 0.35
CA GLY A 46 4.49 10.82 -0.46
C GLY A 46 3.30 10.22 0.31
N THR A 47 3.53 9.19 1.12
CA THR A 47 2.49 8.58 1.97
C THR A 47 1.98 9.54 3.06
N ASP A 48 2.85 10.36 3.66
CA ASP A 48 2.46 11.35 4.66
C ASP A 48 1.63 12.49 4.03
N ILE A 49 2.07 13.00 2.87
CA ILE A 49 1.32 14.01 2.11
C ILE A 49 -0.06 13.48 1.74
N LEU A 50 -0.15 12.24 1.25
CA LEU A 50 -1.41 11.59 0.93
C LEU A 50 -2.31 11.42 2.16
N ALA A 51 -1.75 11.02 3.29
CA ALA A 51 -2.50 10.86 4.54
C ALA A 51 -3.08 12.21 5.04
N ARG A 52 -2.30 13.29 4.94
CA ARG A 52 -2.76 14.64 5.32
C ARG A 52 -3.87 15.14 4.41
N LEU A 53 -3.74 14.93 3.11
CA LEU A 53 -4.78 15.24 2.13
C LEU A 53 -6.08 14.50 2.44
N LEU A 54 -6.02 13.18 2.62
CA LEU A 54 -7.19 12.38 2.97
C LEU A 54 -7.73 12.72 4.35
N GLY A 55 -6.87 12.92 5.35
CA GLY A 55 -7.26 13.30 6.71
C GLY A 55 -8.03 14.62 6.73
N GLN A 56 -7.62 15.60 5.94
CA GLN A 56 -8.37 16.85 5.76
C GLN A 56 -9.76 16.60 5.16
N LYS A 57 -9.83 15.86 4.04
CA LYS A 57 -11.10 15.56 3.36
C LYS A 57 -12.07 14.74 4.23
N LEU A 58 -11.52 13.78 4.98
CA LEU A 58 -12.32 13.01 5.94
C LEU A 58 -12.82 13.89 7.10
N SER A 59 -11.97 14.80 7.60
CA SER A 59 -12.37 15.75 8.65
C SER A 59 -13.50 16.68 8.18
N GLU A 60 -13.40 17.20 6.96
CA GLU A 60 -14.45 18.03 6.33
C GLU A 60 -15.77 17.25 6.18
N ARG A 61 -15.69 16.01 5.73
CA ARG A 61 -16.86 15.15 5.47
C ARG A 61 -17.58 14.69 6.74
N PHE A 62 -16.81 14.33 7.76
CA PHE A 62 -17.37 13.80 9.02
C PHE A 62 -17.59 14.88 10.10
N GLY A 63 -17.09 16.09 9.92
CA GLY A 63 -17.15 17.14 10.94
C GLY A 63 -16.35 16.85 12.20
N LYS A 64 -15.43 15.88 12.16
CA LYS A 64 -14.55 15.47 13.26
C LYS A 64 -13.10 15.38 12.80
N PRO A 65 -12.11 15.73 13.65
CA PRO A 65 -10.71 15.72 13.24
C PRO A 65 -10.19 14.32 12.92
N PHE A 66 -9.48 14.16 11.78
CA PHE A 66 -8.64 13.02 11.48
C PHE A 66 -7.18 13.46 11.65
N VAL A 67 -6.57 13.07 12.77
CA VAL A 67 -5.24 13.56 13.18
C VAL A 67 -4.15 12.60 12.74
N ILE A 68 -3.17 13.11 11.99
CA ILE A 68 -2.07 12.33 11.46
C ILE A 68 -1.03 12.06 12.55
N GLU A 69 -0.67 10.79 12.72
CA GLU A 69 0.36 10.33 13.65
C GLU A 69 1.41 9.49 12.91
N ASN A 70 2.62 10.03 12.74
CA ASN A 70 3.70 9.31 12.07
C ASN A 70 4.37 8.32 13.02
N ARG A 71 4.43 7.03 12.61
CA ARG A 71 5.05 5.92 13.36
C ARG A 71 5.96 5.09 12.44
N PRO A 72 7.13 5.62 12.06
CA PRO A 72 8.06 4.91 11.20
C PRO A 72 8.73 3.74 11.93
N GLY A 73 9.16 2.74 11.17
CA GLY A 73 10.01 1.65 11.68
C GLY A 73 9.70 0.28 11.10
N ALA A 74 10.74 -0.55 11.04
CA ALA A 74 10.70 -1.97 10.65
C ALA A 74 9.81 -2.25 9.44
N GLY A 75 10.03 -1.58 8.31
CA GLY A 75 9.27 -1.83 7.07
C GLY A 75 7.75 -1.72 7.24
N THR A 76 7.27 -0.74 8.02
CA THR A 76 5.84 -0.51 8.39
C THR A 76 5.32 -1.35 9.57
N VAL A 77 6.07 -2.34 10.05
CA VAL A 77 5.62 -3.27 11.12
C VAL A 77 5.27 -2.53 12.41
N THR A 78 6.05 -1.50 12.80
CA THR A 78 5.80 -0.72 14.02
C THR A 78 4.39 -0.12 14.05
N ALA A 79 4.00 0.56 12.99
CA ALA A 79 2.67 1.16 12.84
C ALA A 79 1.57 0.09 12.75
N ALA A 80 1.81 -0.97 11.97
CA ALA A 80 0.85 -2.07 11.80
C ALA A 80 0.52 -2.76 13.13
N VAL A 81 1.53 -3.03 13.96
CA VAL A 81 1.35 -3.64 15.29
C VAL A 81 0.59 -2.71 16.24
N GLN A 82 0.87 -1.40 16.21
CA GLN A 82 0.13 -0.41 17.01
C GLN A 82 -1.35 -0.45 16.66
N VAL A 83 -1.68 -0.36 15.36
CA VAL A 83 -3.07 -0.33 14.90
C VAL A 83 -3.76 -1.68 15.12
N ALA A 84 -3.10 -2.80 14.82
CA ALA A 84 -3.64 -4.14 15.07
C ALA A 84 -4.02 -4.41 16.54
N LYS A 85 -3.36 -3.72 17.48
CA LYS A 85 -3.63 -3.84 18.93
C LYS A 85 -4.56 -2.76 19.47
N SER A 86 -4.95 -1.78 18.67
CA SER A 86 -5.90 -0.75 19.10
C SER A 86 -7.33 -1.29 19.13
N THR A 87 -8.22 -0.57 19.82
CA THR A 87 -9.64 -0.93 19.87
C THR A 87 -10.23 -0.94 18.45
N ALA A 88 -11.00 -1.98 18.14
CA ALA A 88 -11.63 -2.16 16.84
C ALA A 88 -12.94 -1.35 16.72
N ASP A 89 -12.87 -0.05 16.99
CA ASP A 89 -13.99 0.89 17.02
C ASP A 89 -13.93 1.95 15.90
N GLY A 90 -12.93 1.85 15.01
CA GLY A 90 -12.72 2.77 13.89
C GLY A 90 -12.02 4.07 14.24
N TYR A 91 -11.72 4.37 15.52
CA TYR A 91 -11.06 5.61 15.94
C TYR A 91 -9.53 5.58 15.82
N THR A 92 -8.97 4.43 15.46
CA THR A 92 -7.57 4.30 15.05
C THR A 92 -7.52 3.59 13.69
N ILE A 93 -7.09 4.29 12.65
CA ILE A 93 -6.90 3.77 11.31
C ILE A 93 -5.47 4.02 10.86
N MET A 94 -5.03 3.41 9.76
CA MET A 94 -3.68 3.66 9.25
C MET A 94 -3.65 3.77 7.73
N MET A 95 -2.64 4.50 7.23
CA MET A 95 -2.13 4.28 5.88
C MET A 95 -1.45 2.93 5.84
N ALA A 96 -1.95 2.04 5.01
CA ALA A 96 -1.35 0.74 4.79
C ALA A 96 -0.84 0.62 3.36
N THR A 97 0.19 -0.19 3.15
CA THR A 97 0.84 -0.37 1.85
C THR A 97 0.78 -1.83 1.42
N SER A 98 1.16 -2.12 0.16
CA SER A 98 1.43 -3.48 -0.30
C SER A 98 2.40 -4.23 0.63
N GLY A 99 3.42 -3.53 1.19
CA GLY A 99 4.31 -4.09 2.21
C GLY A 99 3.54 -4.54 3.44
N THR A 100 2.75 -3.62 4.03
CA THR A 100 1.98 -3.88 5.25
C THR A 100 1.01 -5.05 5.11
N MET A 101 0.26 -5.09 4.01
CA MET A 101 -0.88 -6.01 3.87
C MET A 101 -0.55 -7.31 3.12
N ALA A 102 0.45 -7.30 2.22
CA ALA A 102 0.71 -8.44 1.34
C ALA A 102 2.14 -9.00 1.46
N MET A 103 3.18 -8.15 1.50
CA MET A 103 4.56 -8.61 1.37
C MET A 103 5.17 -9.07 2.69
N ASN A 104 4.92 -8.35 3.80
CA ASN A 104 5.60 -8.57 5.08
C ASN A 104 5.40 -9.99 5.65
N GLN A 105 4.25 -10.63 5.38
CA GLN A 105 3.99 -11.99 5.85
C GLN A 105 4.95 -13.05 5.25
N THR A 106 5.54 -12.77 4.09
CA THR A 106 6.55 -13.64 3.47
C THR A 106 7.96 -13.13 3.73
N LEU A 107 8.14 -11.82 3.82
CA LEU A 107 9.43 -11.18 4.03
C LEU A 107 9.98 -11.43 5.43
N TYR A 108 9.13 -11.42 6.47
CA TYR A 108 9.55 -11.57 7.86
C TYR A 108 9.41 -13.02 8.35
N LYS A 109 10.48 -13.56 8.96
CA LYS A 109 10.44 -14.87 9.65
C LYS A 109 9.42 -14.93 10.76
N LYS A 110 9.28 -13.85 11.53
CA LYS A 110 8.36 -13.70 12.65
C LYS A 110 7.67 -12.34 12.57
N LEU A 111 6.61 -12.25 11.77
CA LEU A 111 5.80 -11.06 11.72
C LEU A 111 4.95 -10.92 12.99
N SER A 112 4.99 -9.75 13.63
CA SER A 112 4.31 -9.49 14.92
C SER A 112 2.82 -9.17 14.79
N TYR A 113 2.25 -9.24 13.59
CA TYR A 113 0.83 -9.13 13.28
C TYR A 113 0.48 -10.07 12.12
N ARG A 114 -0.79 -10.32 11.92
CA ARG A 114 -1.30 -11.11 10.79
C ARG A 114 -2.11 -10.20 9.88
N PRO A 115 -1.60 -9.84 8.67
CA PRO A 115 -2.40 -9.17 7.65
C PRO A 115 -3.71 -9.95 7.43
N ASN A 116 -4.80 -9.30 7.04
CA ASN A 116 -6.13 -9.86 6.81
C ASN A 116 -6.86 -10.44 8.04
N ARG A 117 -6.20 -10.54 9.20
CA ARG A 117 -6.84 -10.94 10.45
C ARG A 117 -6.80 -9.83 11.50
N ASP A 118 -5.59 -9.32 11.78
CA ASP A 118 -5.38 -8.32 12.81
C ASP A 118 -5.54 -6.89 12.23
N LEU A 119 -5.59 -6.79 10.88
CA LEU A 119 -5.94 -5.61 10.11
C LEU A 119 -6.97 -5.94 9.03
N VAL A 120 -7.82 -4.99 8.68
CA VAL A 120 -8.76 -5.08 7.56
C VAL A 120 -8.57 -3.89 6.63
N LEU A 121 -8.51 -4.16 5.32
CA LEU A 121 -8.41 -3.10 4.32
C LEU A 121 -9.74 -2.37 4.20
N VAL A 122 -9.72 -1.06 4.41
CA VAL A 122 -10.90 -0.18 4.34
C VAL A 122 -11.09 0.32 2.90
N ALA A 123 -10.05 0.87 2.27
CA ALA A 123 -10.11 1.41 0.93
C ALA A 123 -8.75 1.33 0.25
N LEU A 124 -8.73 1.04 -1.05
CA LEU A 124 -7.57 1.15 -1.92
C LEU A 124 -7.56 2.56 -2.53
N ILE A 125 -6.47 3.30 -2.33
CA ILE A 125 -6.41 4.72 -2.70
C ILE A 125 -5.79 4.90 -4.08
N CYS A 126 -4.56 4.37 -4.26
CA CYS A 126 -3.79 4.56 -5.49
C CYS A 126 -2.75 3.45 -5.69
N HIS A 127 -2.32 3.29 -6.95
CA HIS A 127 -1.07 2.61 -7.27
C HIS A 127 0.09 3.60 -7.25
N VAL A 128 1.26 3.11 -6.84
CA VAL A 128 2.55 3.82 -6.90
C VAL A 128 3.35 3.19 -8.03
N PRO A 129 3.45 3.84 -9.19
CA PRO A 129 4.23 3.33 -10.31
C PRO A 129 5.73 3.48 -10.03
N PHE A 130 6.50 2.53 -10.52
CA PHE A 130 7.95 2.59 -10.54
C PHE A 130 8.42 2.75 -11.98
N VAL A 131 9.65 3.25 -12.14
CA VAL A 131 10.28 3.45 -13.44
C VAL A 131 11.69 2.86 -13.43
N LEU A 132 12.02 2.09 -14.47
CA LEU A 132 13.38 1.65 -14.73
C LEU A 132 14.17 2.84 -15.29
N VAL A 133 15.17 3.29 -14.54
CA VAL A 133 16.09 4.35 -14.95
C VAL A 133 17.51 3.82 -15.05
N VAL A 134 18.26 4.36 -16.03
CA VAL A 134 19.66 4.05 -16.27
C VAL A 134 20.50 5.34 -16.28
N ASN A 135 21.81 5.20 -16.01
CA ASN A 135 22.75 6.31 -16.21
C ASN A 135 22.77 6.74 -17.69
N PRO A 136 22.59 8.03 -18.02
CA PRO A 136 22.49 8.49 -19.39
C PRO A 136 23.81 8.38 -20.20
N ALA A 137 24.96 8.23 -19.53
CA ALA A 137 26.25 7.99 -20.18
C ALA A 137 26.40 6.56 -20.73
N LEU A 138 25.53 5.65 -20.33
CA LEU A 138 25.52 4.29 -20.89
C LEU A 138 24.97 4.30 -22.32
N PRO A 139 25.52 3.46 -23.22
CA PRO A 139 25.00 3.27 -24.59
C PRO A 139 23.72 2.42 -24.57
N VAL A 140 22.73 2.82 -23.74
CA VAL A 140 21.48 2.09 -23.49
C VAL A 140 20.33 3.04 -23.72
N HIS A 141 19.54 2.80 -24.76
CA HIS A 141 18.37 3.59 -25.14
C HIS A 141 17.08 2.77 -25.10
N SER A 142 17.19 1.47 -24.93
CA SER A 142 16.08 0.50 -24.88
C SER A 142 16.36 -0.61 -23.87
N VAL A 143 15.31 -1.39 -23.54
CA VAL A 143 15.47 -2.63 -22.76
C VAL A 143 16.38 -3.61 -23.49
N ALA A 144 16.28 -3.71 -24.83
CA ALA A 144 17.12 -4.58 -25.64
C ALA A 144 18.62 -4.21 -25.53
N ASP A 145 18.95 -2.90 -25.57
CA ASP A 145 20.33 -2.44 -25.36
C ASP A 145 20.83 -2.80 -23.95
N LEU A 146 19.97 -2.66 -22.93
CA LEU A 146 20.31 -3.02 -21.55
C LEU A 146 20.60 -4.51 -21.42
N VAL A 147 19.77 -5.36 -22.03
CA VAL A 147 19.98 -6.83 -22.07
C VAL A 147 21.30 -7.17 -22.74
N LYS A 148 21.59 -6.58 -23.89
CA LYS A 148 22.84 -6.79 -24.61
C LYS A 148 24.05 -6.38 -23.72
N LEU A 149 24.01 -5.21 -23.12
CA LEU A 149 25.08 -4.73 -22.25
C LEU A 149 25.27 -5.64 -21.02
N ALA A 150 24.19 -6.18 -20.44
CA ALA A 150 24.26 -7.10 -19.30
C ALA A 150 24.90 -8.46 -19.66
N GLN A 151 24.83 -8.88 -20.93
CA GLN A 151 25.52 -10.09 -21.44
C GLN A 151 27.00 -9.85 -21.66
N GLU A 152 27.39 -8.61 -21.98
CA GLU A 152 28.80 -8.24 -22.24
C GLU A 152 29.59 -7.99 -20.94
N ARG A 153 28.94 -7.47 -19.89
CA ARG A 153 29.56 -7.15 -18.60
C ARG A 153 28.55 -7.15 -17.45
N PRO A 154 28.99 -7.46 -16.21
CA PRO A 154 28.13 -7.37 -15.03
C PRO A 154 27.55 -5.95 -14.85
N LEU A 155 26.26 -5.85 -14.54
CA LEU A 155 25.60 -4.59 -14.20
C LEU A 155 25.20 -4.61 -12.72
N SER A 156 25.30 -3.45 -12.08
CA SER A 156 24.79 -3.26 -10.71
C SER A 156 23.52 -2.44 -10.74
N TYR A 157 22.53 -2.83 -9.93
CA TYR A 157 21.30 -2.07 -9.75
C TYR A 157 21.09 -1.69 -8.29
N GLY A 158 20.61 -0.46 -8.07
CA GLY A 158 20.33 0.10 -6.75
C GLY A 158 18.92 -0.17 -6.26
N SER A 159 18.76 -0.18 -4.94
CA SER A 159 17.45 -0.19 -4.29
C SER A 159 17.44 0.66 -3.02
N GLY A 160 16.26 0.95 -2.51
CA GLY A 160 16.08 1.62 -1.21
C GLY A 160 16.33 0.72 0.01
N GLY A 161 16.84 -0.51 -0.21
CA GLY A 161 17.12 -1.51 0.81
C GLY A 161 16.73 -2.92 0.37
N ALA A 162 17.26 -3.93 1.03
CA ALA A 162 16.86 -5.32 0.82
C ALA A 162 15.35 -5.48 1.10
N GLY A 163 14.65 -6.31 0.30
CA GLY A 163 13.20 -6.53 0.43
C GLY A 163 12.31 -5.35 0.01
N ALA A 164 12.88 -4.16 -0.23
CA ALA A 164 12.11 -3.02 -0.75
C ALA A 164 11.58 -3.31 -2.17
N PHE A 165 10.50 -2.62 -2.56
CA PHE A 165 9.88 -2.79 -3.88
C PHE A 165 10.91 -2.63 -5.03
N HIS A 166 11.82 -1.66 -4.92
CA HIS A 166 12.93 -1.46 -5.87
C HIS A 166 13.79 -2.71 -6.08
N HIS A 167 14.14 -3.40 -4.98
CA HIS A 167 14.91 -4.64 -5.01
C HIS A 167 14.14 -5.75 -5.73
N LEU A 168 12.87 -5.92 -5.36
CA LEU A 168 12.00 -6.95 -5.94
C LEU A 168 11.79 -6.73 -7.44
N MET A 169 11.63 -5.48 -7.88
CA MET A 169 11.53 -5.17 -9.32
C MET A 169 12.83 -5.50 -10.06
N GLY A 170 13.99 -5.23 -9.45
CA GLY A 170 15.29 -5.62 -10.01
C GLY A 170 15.43 -7.13 -10.16
N GLU A 171 15.06 -7.91 -9.13
CA GLU A 171 15.14 -9.38 -9.18
C GLU A 171 14.14 -9.98 -10.18
N LEU A 172 12.91 -9.45 -10.23
CA LEU A 172 11.92 -9.86 -11.24
C LEU A 172 12.39 -9.59 -12.66
N PHE A 173 12.92 -8.39 -12.91
CA PHE A 173 13.43 -8.00 -14.22
C PHE A 173 14.61 -8.89 -14.64
N LYS A 174 15.57 -9.09 -13.74
CA LYS A 174 16.72 -9.99 -13.92
C LYS A 174 16.25 -11.41 -14.28
N THR A 175 15.30 -11.96 -13.53
CA THR A 175 14.77 -13.31 -13.74
C THR A 175 13.96 -13.40 -15.03
N SER A 176 13.10 -12.40 -15.31
CA SER A 176 12.27 -12.39 -16.53
C SER A 176 13.07 -12.37 -17.82
N LEU A 177 14.26 -11.74 -17.81
CA LEU A 177 15.12 -11.60 -18.99
C LEU A 177 16.35 -12.52 -18.98
N GLY A 178 16.56 -13.28 -17.90
CA GLY A 178 17.70 -14.17 -17.77
C GLY A 178 19.06 -13.45 -17.79
N ILE A 179 19.15 -12.23 -17.27
CA ILE A 179 20.37 -11.41 -17.32
C ILE A 179 21.07 -11.33 -15.95
N PRO A 180 22.42 -11.31 -15.92
CA PRO A 180 23.15 -11.17 -14.68
C PRO A 180 23.15 -9.72 -14.20
N MET A 181 22.67 -9.49 -12.96
CA MET A 181 22.74 -8.19 -12.29
C MET A 181 23.05 -8.38 -10.82
N THR A 182 23.82 -7.46 -10.23
CA THR A 182 24.18 -7.45 -8.80
C THR A 182 23.38 -6.39 -8.06
N HIS A 183 22.71 -6.78 -7.00
CA HIS A 183 21.97 -5.86 -6.14
C HIS A 183 22.90 -5.06 -5.21
N VAL A 184 22.67 -3.74 -5.13
CA VAL A 184 23.36 -2.82 -4.21
C VAL A 184 22.31 -2.11 -3.35
N PRO A 185 22.16 -2.48 -2.05
CA PRO A 185 21.18 -1.87 -1.16
C PRO A 185 21.66 -0.51 -0.64
N TYR A 186 20.77 0.48 -0.65
CA TYR A 186 20.96 1.81 -0.08
C TYR A 186 19.96 2.07 1.07
N LYS A 187 20.16 3.15 1.81
CA LYS A 187 19.24 3.60 2.86
C LYS A 187 18.18 4.56 2.28
N GLY A 188 17.44 4.09 1.27
CA GLY A 188 16.37 4.85 0.61
C GLY A 188 16.61 5.12 -0.88
N THR A 189 15.61 5.67 -1.56
CA THR A 189 15.59 5.90 -3.02
C THR A 189 16.60 6.95 -3.46
N LEU A 190 16.69 8.10 -2.76
CA LEU A 190 17.53 9.22 -3.19
C LEU A 190 19.04 8.91 -3.22
N PRO A 191 19.64 8.25 -2.21
CA PRO A 191 21.04 7.82 -2.29
C PRO A 191 21.33 6.91 -3.50
N ALA A 192 20.43 5.95 -3.79
CA ALA A 192 20.57 5.08 -4.95
C ALA A 192 20.47 5.86 -6.28
N LEU A 193 19.51 6.80 -6.42
CA LEU A 193 19.40 7.66 -7.60
C LEU A 193 20.65 8.51 -7.84
N ASN A 194 21.23 9.06 -6.77
CA ASN A 194 22.46 9.82 -6.87
C ASN A 194 23.61 8.98 -7.40
N ASP A 195 23.72 7.72 -7.00
CA ASP A 195 24.75 6.81 -7.49
C ASP A 195 24.49 6.32 -8.92
N VAL A 196 23.22 6.23 -9.37
CA VAL A 196 22.89 6.07 -10.80
C VAL A 196 23.37 7.28 -11.60
N ILE A 197 23.09 8.52 -11.13
CA ILE A 197 23.52 9.76 -11.79
C ILE A 197 25.05 9.83 -11.88
N ALA A 198 25.74 9.50 -10.79
CA ALA A 198 27.20 9.48 -10.73
C ALA A 198 27.86 8.37 -11.54
N GLY A 199 27.11 7.33 -11.94
CA GLY A 199 27.60 6.17 -12.68
C GLY A 199 28.26 5.10 -11.81
N HIS A 200 28.17 5.19 -10.48
CA HIS A 200 28.68 4.17 -9.56
C HIS A 200 27.88 2.86 -9.70
N ILE A 201 26.58 2.95 -9.96
CA ILE A 201 25.71 1.85 -10.39
C ILE A 201 25.04 2.20 -11.71
N GLN A 202 24.61 1.20 -12.47
CA GLN A 202 24.15 1.39 -13.84
C GLN A 202 22.68 1.75 -13.94
N LEU A 203 21.85 1.20 -13.04
CA LEU A 203 20.39 1.33 -13.11
C LEU A 203 19.73 1.19 -11.75
N MET A 204 18.47 1.56 -11.68
CA MET A 204 17.57 1.19 -10.60
C MET A 204 16.10 1.21 -11.05
N PHE A 205 15.27 0.52 -10.32
CA PHE A 205 13.83 0.74 -10.33
C PHE A 205 13.52 1.79 -9.25
N SER A 206 13.10 2.97 -9.64
CA SER A 206 12.81 4.07 -8.71
C SER A 206 11.31 4.31 -8.63
N ASP A 207 10.84 4.80 -7.48
CA ASP A 207 9.54 5.49 -7.44
C ASP A 207 9.53 6.57 -8.53
N LEU A 208 8.42 6.70 -9.24
CA LEU A 208 8.32 7.67 -10.33
C LEU A 208 8.46 9.12 -9.82
N ALA A 209 7.91 9.42 -8.65
CA ALA A 209 7.91 10.78 -8.08
C ALA A 209 9.31 11.41 -7.94
N PRO A 210 10.31 10.80 -7.27
CA PRO A 210 11.66 11.36 -7.20
C PRO A 210 12.44 11.23 -8.51
N ALA A 211 12.13 10.25 -9.37
CA ALA A 211 12.84 10.05 -10.63
C ALA A 211 12.40 11.01 -11.74
N TYR A 212 11.12 11.36 -11.81
CA TYR A 212 10.56 12.11 -12.93
C TYR A 212 11.22 13.47 -13.18
N PRO A 213 11.46 14.33 -12.18
CA PRO A 213 12.20 15.57 -12.39
C PRO A 213 13.63 15.34 -12.92
N LEU A 214 14.28 14.24 -12.53
CA LEU A 214 15.62 13.87 -12.99
C LEU A 214 15.61 13.35 -14.43
N ILE A 215 14.54 12.65 -14.82
CA ILE A 215 14.30 12.21 -16.20
C ILE A 215 14.11 13.42 -17.10
N GLN A 216 13.25 14.37 -16.71
CA GLN A 216 13.01 15.61 -17.45
C GLN A 216 14.28 16.45 -17.60
N ALA A 217 15.13 16.45 -16.58
CA ALA A 217 16.42 17.15 -16.60
C ALA A 217 17.54 16.38 -17.35
N GLY A 218 17.26 15.19 -17.90
CA GLY A 218 18.22 14.35 -18.59
C GLY A 218 19.33 13.78 -17.69
N LYS A 219 19.17 13.84 -16.37
CA LYS A 219 20.14 13.30 -15.40
C LYS A 219 20.09 11.79 -15.27
N VAL A 220 18.96 11.19 -15.59
CA VAL A 220 18.77 9.73 -15.77
C VAL A 220 17.90 9.50 -17.00
N ARG A 221 18.02 8.34 -17.63
CA ARG A 221 17.17 7.94 -18.76
C ARG A 221 16.18 6.91 -18.32
N ALA A 222 14.87 7.14 -18.56
CA ALA A 222 13.81 6.16 -18.35
C ALA A 222 13.78 5.15 -19.52
N LEU A 223 13.63 3.87 -19.20
CA LEU A 223 13.39 2.80 -20.17
C LEU A 223 11.95 2.31 -20.18
N GLY A 224 11.23 2.43 -19.06
CA GLY A 224 9.82 2.06 -18.98
C GLY A 224 9.31 2.07 -17.55
N VAL A 225 7.98 2.19 -17.41
CA VAL A 225 7.28 2.07 -16.11
C VAL A 225 6.93 0.60 -15.85
N THR A 226 6.80 0.25 -14.56
CA THR A 226 6.52 -1.13 -14.13
C THR A 226 5.03 -1.52 -14.27
N THR A 227 4.15 -0.54 -14.43
CA THR A 227 2.70 -0.74 -14.57
C THR A 227 2.32 -1.13 -16.00
N ALA A 228 1.21 -1.89 -16.17
CA ALA A 228 0.69 -2.25 -17.48
C ALA A 228 0.23 -1.04 -18.30
N GLN A 229 -0.09 0.06 -17.65
CA GLN A 229 -0.49 1.31 -18.28
C GLN A 229 0.49 2.43 -17.95
N ARG A 230 0.58 3.40 -18.88
CA ARG A 230 1.37 4.61 -18.65
C ARG A 230 0.88 5.36 -17.41
N ALA A 231 1.82 5.91 -16.65
CA ALA A 231 1.45 6.79 -15.55
C ALA A 231 0.82 8.09 -16.10
N PRO A 232 -0.33 8.54 -15.58
CA PRO A 232 -1.01 9.75 -16.09
C PRO A 232 -0.15 11.00 -16.09
N ALA A 233 0.80 11.09 -15.14
CA ALA A 233 1.70 12.23 -15.02
C ALA A 233 2.98 12.12 -15.86
N ALA A 234 3.24 10.96 -16.50
CA ALA A 234 4.39 10.69 -17.34
C ALA A 234 3.98 9.81 -18.54
N PRO A 235 3.04 10.28 -19.39
CA PRO A 235 2.46 9.47 -20.46
C PRO A 235 3.46 9.14 -21.58
N GLU A 236 4.57 9.84 -21.66
CA GLU A 236 5.67 9.59 -22.61
C GLU A 236 6.49 8.35 -22.26
N ILE A 237 6.49 7.89 -21.01
CA ILE A 237 7.26 6.72 -20.58
C ILE A 237 6.42 5.46 -20.80
N PRO A 238 6.86 4.52 -21.69
CA PRO A 238 6.09 3.33 -22.00
C PRO A 238 6.09 2.31 -20.85
N PRO A 239 5.08 1.45 -20.73
CA PRO A 239 5.15 0.24 -19.91
C PRO A 239 6.31 -0.67 -20.33
N LEU A 240 7.00 -1.28 -19.36
CA LEU A 240 8.02 -2.30 -19.66
C LEU A 240 7.45 -3.49 -20.44
N ALA A 241 6.17 -3.80 -20.23
CA ALA A 241 5.46 -4.82 -20.99
C ALA A 241 5.40 -4.54 -22.49
N GLU A 242 5.38 -3.27 -22.90
CA GLU A 242 5.35 -2.84 -24.32
C GLU A 242 6.76 -2.83 -24.95
N VAL A 243 7.82 -2.73 -24.13
CA VAL A 243 9.18 -2.46 -24.62
C VAL A 243 10.16 -3.59 -24.34
N GLY A 244 9.69 -4.82 -24.21
CA GLY A 244 10.55 -6.00 -24.20
C GLY A 244 10.47 -6.85 -22.93
N VAL A 245 9.55 -6.58 -21.98
CA VAL A 245 9.34 -7.41 -20.78
C VAL A 245 7.87 -7.84 -20.70
N PRO A 246 7.40 -8.77 -21.52
CA PRO A 246 5.98 -9.15 -21.57
C PRO A 246 5.44 -9.56 -20.22
N GLY A 247 4.24 -9.08 -19.87
CA GLY A 247 3.57 -9.42 -18.61
C GLY A 247 4.13 -8.70 -17.37
N PHE A 248 5.07 -7.76 -17.54
CA PHE A 248 5.58 -6.97 -16.43
C PHE A 248 4.55 -5.91 -16.04
N ASP A 249 3.75 -6.24 -15.02
CA ASP A 249 2.72 -5.35 -14.47
C ASP A 249 2.78 -5.39 -12.95
N TRP A 250 3.54 -4.46 -12.38
CA TRP A 250 3.81 -4.39 -10.96
C TRP A 250 3.70 -2.95 -10.45
N ALA A 251 2.92 -2.76 -9.41
CA ALA A 251 2.80 -1.50 -8.70
C ALA A 251 2.78 -1.75 -7.19
N ALA A 252 3.43 -0.89 -6.42
CA ALA A 252 3.07 -0.76 -5.02
C ALA A 252 1.72 -0.06 -4.93
N TRP A 253 1.04 -0.18 -3.80
CA TRP A 253 -0.26 0.47 -3.59
C TRP A 253 -0.38 1.04 -2.19
N GLN A 254 -1.17 2.11 -2.09
CA GLN A 254 -1.52 2.79 -0.85
C GLN A 254 -3.00 2.58 -0.56
N SER A 255 -3.31 2.38 0.70
CA SER A 255 -4.65 2.04 1.18
C SER A 255 -4.90 2.60 2.57
N VAL A 256 -6.15 2.59 3.00
CA VAL A 256 -6.52 2.75 4.41
C VAL A 256 -6.84 1.39 5.00
N ALA A 257 -6.34 1.11 6.20
CA ALA A 257 -6.68 -0.08 6.97
C ALA A 257 -7.13 0.30 8.39
N ALA A 258 -7.94 -0.57 8.98
CA ALA A 258 -8.44 -0.50 10.35
C ALA A 258 -8.06 -1.77 11.11
N PRO A 259 -8.19 -1.81 12.46
CA PRO A 259 -8.04 -3.03 13.25
C PRO A 259 -8.99 -4.14 12.77
N GLY A 260 -8.52 -5.40 12.81
CA GLY A 260 -9.38 -6.54 12.61
C GLY A 260 -10.52 -6.58 13.63
N GLY A 261 -11.74 -6.88 13.17
CA GLY A 261 -12.95 -6.86 14.04
C GLY A 261 -13.66 -5.50 14.12
N THR A 262 -13.18 -4.46 13.43
CA THR A 262 -13.94 -3.19 13.30
C THR A 262 -15.31 -3.47 12.68
N PRO A 263 -16.40 -2.93 13.25
CA PRO A 263 -17.78 -3.16 12.79
C PRO A 263 -17.95 -2.85 11.30
N LYS A 264 -18.73 -3.68 10.60
CA LYS A 264 -18.92 -3.59 9.15
C LYS A 264 -19.54 -2.25 8.73
N GLU A 265 -20.39 -1.70 9.53
CA GLU A 265 -21.07 -0.41 9.32
C GLU A 265 -20.04 0.74 9.35
N ILE A 266 -19.09 0.70 10.27
CA ILE A 266 -17.98 1.66 10.36
C ILE A 266 -17.03 1.51 9.17
N LEU A 267 -16.69 0.27 8.81
CA LEU A 267 -15.86 0.00 7.62
C LEU A 267 -16.54 0.52 6.34
N ALA A 268 -17.85 0.33 6.20
CA ALA A 268 -18.60 0.82 5.05
C ALA A 268 -18.64 2.35 4.99
N LYS A 269 -18.84 3.04 6.14
CA LYS A 269 -18.78 4.51 6.23
C LYS A 269 -17.42 5.05 5.83
N LEU A 270 -16.34 4.49 6.39
CA LEU A 270 -14.95 4.87 6.07
C LEU A 270 -14.63 4.58 4.60
N ASN A 271 -15.00 3.39 4.08
CA ASN A 271 -14.81 3.02 2.68
C ASN A 271 -15.49 4.02 1.74
N GLY A 272 -16.78 4.32 1.98
CA GLY A 272 -17.52 5.28 1.18
C GLY A 272 -16.88 6.68 1.21
N ALA A 273 -16.45 7.13 2.40
CA ALA A 273 -15.84 8.44 2.57
C ALA A 273 -14.48 8.56 1.87
N VAL A 274 -13.61 7.55 1.99
CA VAL A 274 -12.30 7.53 1.32
C VAL A 274 -12.47 7.45 -0.20
N ASN A 275 -13.33 6.54 -0.70
CA ASN A 275 -13.58 6.41 -2.14
C ASN A 275 -14.14 7.71 -2.73
N ALA A 276 -15.05 8.37 -2.03
CA ALA A 276 -15.59 9.66 -2.46
C ALA A 276 -14.53 10.76 -2.45
N ALA A 277 -13.66 10.81 -1.43
CA ALA A 277 -12.54 11.77 -1.39
C ALA A 277 -11.56 11.57 -2.54
N VAL A 278 -11.19 10.33 -2.85
CA VAL A 278 -10.29 10.03 -3.99
C VAL A 278 -10.92 10.41 -5.35
N ALA A 279 -12.25 10.33 -5.46
CA ALA A 279 -12.97 10.69 -6.68
C ALA A 279 -13.15 12.22 -6.85
N GLU A 280 -12.89 13.04 -5.84
CA GLU A 280 -12.95 14.49 -5.94
C GLU A 280 -11.92 15.01 -6.95
N PRO A 281 -12.28 15.92 -7.90
CA PRO A 281 -11.36 16.34 -8.96
C PRO A 281 -10.07 16.98 -8.48
N ASP A 282 -10.09 17.72 -7.37
CA ASP A 282 -8.91 18.35 -6.76
C ASP A 282 -8.00 17.31 -6.10
N VAL A 283 -8.56 16.30 -5.40
CA VAL A 283 -7.80 15.19 -4.82
C VAL A 283 -7.19 14.33 -5.93
N HIS A 284 -7.98 13.99 -6.95
CA HIS A 284 -7.49 13.24 -8.11
C HIS A 284 -6.31 13.95 -8.78
N LYS A 285 -6.44 15.28 -9.02
CA LYS A 285 -5.34 16.09 -9.59
C LYS A 285 -4.10 16.10 -8.71
N GLN A 286 -4.27 16.20 -7.39
CA GLN A 286 -3.14 16.15 -6.45
C GLN A 286 -2.45 14.78 -6.45
N LEU A 287 -3.22 13.68 -6.47
CA LEU A 287 -2.67 12.33 -6.58
C LEU A 287 -1.83 12.15 -7.85
N VAL A 288 -2.36 12.60 -9.00
CA VAL A 288 -1.61 12.58 -10.26
C VAL A 288 -0.37 13.47 -10.16
N GLY A 289 -0.46 14.65 -9.56
CA GLY A 289 0.70 15.52 -9.32
C GLY A 289 1.78 14.90 -8.43
N LEU A 290 1.39 14.03 -7.51
CA LEU A 290 2.30 13.20 -6.70
C LEU A 290 2.80 11.95 -7.45
N GLN A 291 2.53 11.83 -8.73
CA GLN A 291 2.90 10.68 -9.59
C GLN A 291 2.19 9.38 -9.21
N PHE A 292 1.06 9.43 -8.52
CA PHE A 292 0.23 8.27 -8.20
C PHE A 292 -0.82 8.04 -9.28
N ILE A 293 -1.29 6.78 -9.38
CA ILE A 293 -2.42 6.40 -10.24
C ILE A 293 -3.64 6.20 -9.32
N PRO A 294 -4.59 7.15 -9.29
CA PRO A 294 -5.76 7.08 -8.41
C PRO A 294 -6.63 5.86 -8.71
N ILE A 295 -7.19 5.23 -7.68
CA ILE A 295 -8.09 4.07 -7.80
C ILE A 295 -9.44 4.40 -7.16
N GLY A 296 -9.50 4.57 -5.83
CA GLY A 296 -10.70 4.94 -5.10
C GLY A 296 -11.90 4.04 -5.38
N LYS A 297 -11.71 2.72 -5.44
CA LYS A 297 -12.74 1.74 -5.80
C LYS A 297 -12.66 0.48 -4.93
N GLY A 298 -13.76 -0.24 -4.88
CA GLY A 298 -13.86 -1.56 -4.25
C GLY A 298 -14.63 -1.54 -2.93
N SER A 299 -15.51 -2.56 -2.76
CA SER A 299 -16.15 -2.84 -1.48
C SER A 299 -15.17 -3.53 -0.53
N PRO A 300 -15.42 -3.54 0.79
CA PRO A 300 -14.58 -4.28 1.74
C PRO A 300 -14.34 -5.74 1.36
N GLU A 301 -15.35 -6.44 0.80
CA GLU A 301 -15.22 -7.83 0.38
C GLU A 301 -14.36 -7.99 -0.89
N GLN A 302 -14.44 -7.04 -1.83
CA GLN A 302 -13.56 -7.02 -3.00
C GLN A 302 -12.11 -6.76 -2.59
N LEU A 303 -11.90 -5.85 -1.62
CA LEU A 303 -10.58 -5.52 -1.10
C LEU A 303 -9.95 -6.69 -0.33
N ALA A 304 -10.72 -7.47 0.44
CA ALA A 304 -10.22 -8.66 1.10
C ALA A 304 -9.68 -9.67 0.06
N ARG A 305 -10.45 -9.96 -1.00
CA ARG A 305 -10.00 -10.84 -2.09
C ARG A 305 -8.77 -10.29 -2.82
N PHE A 306 -8.71 -8.98 -3.02
CA PHE A 306 -7.54 -8.32 -3.62
C PHE A 306 -6.29 -8.55 -2.79
N VAL A 307 -6.33 -8.35 -1.46
CA VAL A 307 -5.19 -8.55 -0.57
C VAL A 307 -4.72 -10.01 -0.57
N ASP A 308 -5.63 -10.99 -0.55
CA ASP A 308 -5.28 -12.41 -0.61
C ASP A 308 -4.59 -12.78 -1.94
N ALA A 309 -5.08 -12.24 -3.04
CA ALA A 309 -4.45 -12.43 -4.37
C ALA A 309 -3.07 -11.79 -4.43
N GLU A 310 -2.93 -10.56 -3.94
CA GLU A 310 -1.65 -9.85 -3.86
C GLU A 310 -0.65 -10.56 -2.94
N ALA A 311 -1.09 -11.04 -1.77
CA ALA A 311 -0.25 -11.79 -0.87
C ALA A 311 0.33 -13.06 -1.52
N THR A 312 -0.51 -13.81 -2.24
CA THR A 312 -0.09 -15.00 -3.00
C THR A 312 0.87 -14.65 -4.14
N ARG A 313 0.60 -13.55 -4.84
CA ARG A 313 1.43 -13.07 -5.94
C ARG A 313 2.82 -12.62 -5.43
N TRP A 314 2.85 -11.83 -4.35
CA TRP A 314 4.09 -11.34 -3.75
C TRP A 314 4.90 -12.45 -3.07
N ALA A 315 4.27 -13.47 -2.49
CA ALA A 315 5.00 -14.61 -1.92
C ALA A 315 5.90 -15.26 -2.96
N LYS A 316 5.37 -15.53 -4.17
CA LYS A 316 6.16 -16.11 -5.27
C LYS A 316 7.35 -15.23 -5.66
N VAL A 317 7.13 -13.90 -5.72
CA VAL A 317 8.19 -12.94 -6.06
C VAL A 317 9.29 -12.92 -5.01
N LEU A 318 8.92 -12.87 -3.73
CA LEU A 318 9.85 -12.85 -2.60
C LEU A 318 10.66 -14.15 -2.51
N GLU A 319 10.03 -15.29 -2.78
CA GLU A 319 10.69 -16.60 -2.84
C GLU A 319 11.70 -16.66 -4.03
N GLN A 320 11.28 -16.21 -5.22
CA GLN A 320 12.15 -16.16 -6.41
C GLN A 320 13.32 -15.20 -6.24
N ALA A 321 13.14 -14.08 -5.56
CA ALA A 321 14.18 -13.13 -5.23
C ALA A 321 15.10 -13.61 -4.09
N GLY A 322 14.81 -14.76 -3.45
CA GLY A 322 15.59 -15.29 -2.34
C GLY A 322 15.55 -14.46 -1.06
N VAL A 323 14.50 -13.62 -0.88
CA VAL A 323 14.36 -12.73 0.29
C VAL A 323 13.22 -13.16 1.21
N ALA A 324 12.55 -14.25 0.95
CA ALA A 324 11.56 -14.82 1.86
C ALA A 324 12.21 -15.15 3.21
N GLY A 325 11.64 -14.62 4.31
CA GLY A 325 12.17 -14.80 5.65
C GLY A 325 13.56 -14.18 5.89
N SER A 326 13.93 -13.15 5.13
CA SER A 326 15.23 -12.47 5.30
C SER A 326 15.23 -11.41 6.41
N GLU A 327 14.05 -10.98 6.90
CA GLU A 327 13.86 -9.99 7.96
C GLU A 327 13.39 -10.61 9.29
#